data_3992d4c3faaa8abca85b6d5813dca1f6
#
_entry.id   3992d4c3faaa8abca85b6d5813dca1f6
#
_cell.length_a   1.000
_cell.length_b   1.000
_cell.length_c   1.000
_cell.angle_alpha   90.00
_cell.angle_beta   90.00
_cell.angle_gamma   90.00
#
_symmetry.space_group_name_H-M   'P 1'
#
loop_
_entity.id
_entity.type
_entity.pdbx_description
1 polymer ?
#
loop_
_entity_poly.entity_id
_entity_poly.type
_entity_poly.pdbx_seq_one_letter_code
_entity_poly.pdbx_strand_id
1 'polypeptide(L)'
;MEIIALEEHFRNAAIEKAIEKVIPPGLSDLLYGPGSHLQDLGTDRLKQMDAMGINTQVLSYAAPGTQVLSAAEAVPLARDANDQLAAAIAAHPVRFTGFATLPTPDPQAAAAELERAVHQLGFKGAMINGRTHDRFLDDSRFNPILEAAETLDVPLYLHPTWPSKAVQDDYYGGFDHVTSAWFASAGWGWHMETGTHALRMILAGIFDRYPRLQVILGHWGEMIPFYLARLEQLHQFKHLKRRISDYFLQNFYVTPSGLYTYPPFLLTLQTIGADRVMYSVDYPYVIDEQARTFLENAPISPADKEKIAHGNAEKVLKISFK
;
A
#
# COMPACT_ATOMS: atom_id res chain seq x y z
N MET A 1 24.57 1.99 -1.88
CA MET A 1 23.28 2.31 -1.25
C MET A 1 22.43 1.04 -1.27
N GLU A 2 22.03 0.55 -0.11
CA GLU A 2 21.06 -0.55 -0.01
C GLU A 2 19.65 0.00 -0.22
N ILE A 3 18.73 -0.81 -0.82
CA ILE A 3 17.36 -0.39 -1.08
C ILE A 3 16.38 -1.44 -0.53
N ILE A 4 15.46 -0.98 0.32
CA ILE A 4 14.27 -1.73 0.74
C ILE A 4 13.08 -1.15 -0.03
N ALA A 5 12.48 -1.95 -0.90
CA ALA A 5 11.31 -1.56 -1.67
C ALA A 5 10.02 -2.10 -1.03
N LEU A 6 9.04 -1.23 -0.84
CA LEU A 6 7.71 -1.55 -0.36
C LEU A 6 6.73 -1.55 -1.55
N GLU A 7 5.51 -2.11 -1.40
CA GLU A 7 4.53 -2.19 -2.50
C GLU A 7 4.99 -3.10 -3.66
N GLU A 8 5.46 -4.26 -3.25
CA GLU A 8 5.94 -5.29 -4.17
C GLU A 8 4.94 -6.45 -4.17
N HIS A 9 4.26 -6.64 -5.29
CA HIS A 9 3.04 -7.43 -5.32
C HIS A 9 3.25 -8.90 -5.65
N PHE A 10 2.40 -9.74 -5.06
CA PHE A 10 2.25 -11.15 -5.45
C PHE A 10 0.77 -11.55 -5.50
N ARG A 11 0.49 -12.70 -6.08
CA ARG A 11 -0.83 -13.35 -6.12
C ARG A 11 -0.74 -14.86 -5.98
N ASN A 12 -1.84 -15.47 -5.58
CA ASN A 12 -2.01 -16.92 -5.61
C ASN A 12 -3.30 -17.33 -6.33
N ALA A 13 -3.29 -18.55 -6.90
CA ALA A 13 -4.41 -19.05 -7.70
C ALA A 13 -5.71 -19.21 -6.90
N ALA A 14 -5.65 -19.42 -5.59
CA ALA A 14 -6.83 -19.64 -4.77
C ALA A 14 -7.66 -18.36 -4.62
N ILE A 15 -7.02 -17.23 -4.29
CA ILE A 15 -7.69 -15.93 -4.20
C ILE A 15 -8.10 -15.45 -5.60
N GLU A 16 -7.25 -15.61 -6.64
CA GLU A 16 -7.60 -15.26 -8.03
C GLU A 16 -8.91 -15.91 -8.46
N LYS A 17 -9.01 -17.24 -8.28
CA LYS A 17 -10.23 -18.00 -8.59
C LYS A 17 -11.47 -17.54 -7.79
N ALA A 18 -11.28 -17.06 -6.56
CA ALA A 18 -12.37 -16.52 -5.77
C ALA A 18 -12.80 -15.14 -6.27
N ILE A 19 -11.84 -14.27 -6.60
CA ILE A 19 -12.08 -12.93 -7.13
C ILE A 19 -12.78 -12.96 -8.49
N GLU A 20 -12.40 -13.85 -9.41
CA GLU A 20 -13.02 -14.01 -10.72
C GLU A 20 -14.55 -14.19 -10.68
N LYS A 21 -15.09 -14.70 -9.57
CA LYS A 21 -16.52 -14.89 -9.41
C LYS A 21 -17.28 -13.61 -9.06
N VAL A 22 -16.59 -12.61 -8.56
CA VAL A 22 -17.19 -11.39 -7.98
C VAL A 22 -16.83 -10.11 -8.74
N ILE A 23 -15.77 -10.12 -9.56
CA ILE A 23 -15.41 -9.00 -10.42
C ILE A 23 -16.08 -9.11 -11.79
N PRO A 24 -16.38 -7.97 -12.47
CA PRO A 24 -16.91 -7.99 -13.84
C PRO A 24 -15.95 -8.67 -14.81
N PRO A 25 -16.48 -9.47 -15.78
CA PRO A 25 -15.66 -10.03 -16.86
C PRO A 25 -14.90 -8.92 -17.63
N GLY A 26 -13.64 -9.21 -18.00
CA GLY A 26 -12.78 -8.26 -18.72
C GLY A 26 -12.01 -7.29 -17.83
N LEU A 27 -12.37 -7.15 -16.55
CA LEU A 27 -11.57 -6.42 -15.59
C LEU A 27 -10.35 -7.25 -15.14
N SER A 28 -10.45 -8.56 -15.21
CA SER A 28 -9.38 -9.50 -14.94
C SER A 28 -8.12 -9.23 -15.77
N ASP A 29 -8.25 -8.95 -17.06
CA ASP A 29 -7.10 -8.73 -17.95
C ASP A 29 -6.29 -7.48 -17.58
N LEU A 30 -6.96 -6.44 -17.08
CA LEU A 30 -6.32 -5.25 -16.53
C LEU A 30 -5.65 -5.51 -15.17
N LEU A 31 -6.26 -6.38 -14.35
CA LEU A 31 -5.73 -6.79 -13.05
C LEU A 31 -4.54 -7.73 -13.17
N TYR A 32 -4.55 -8.60 -14.17
CA TYR A 32 -3.58 -9.69 -14.32
C TYR A 32 -2.49 -9.39 -15.37
N GLY A 33 -2.36 -8.12 -15.80
CA GLY A 33 -1.43 -7.72 -16.87
C GLY A 33 -0.03 -8.30 -16.78
N PRO A 34 0.68 -8.30 -15.62
CA PRO A 34 1.98 -8.95 -15.46
C PRO A 34 1.91 -10.45 -15.15
N GLY A 35 0.73 -11.09 -15.18
CA GLY A 35 0.43 -12.52 -15.11
C GLY A 35 1.40 -13.39 -14.30
N SER A 36 2.30 -14.07 -14.96
CA SER A 36 3.24 -15.02 -14.34
C SER A 36 4.20 -14.38 -13.33
N HIS A 37 4.54 -13.10 -13.45
CA HIS A 37 5.43 -12.42 -12.50
C HIS A 37 4.79 -12.22 -11.13
N LEU A 38 3.46 -12.09 -11.06
CA LEU A 38 2.75 -11.98 -9.77
C LEU A 38 2.75 -13.30 -8.98
N GLN A 39 2.82 -14.43 -9.66
CA GLN A 39 2.84 -15.74 -9.01
C GLN A 39 4.27 -16.19 -8.66
N ASP A 40 5.29 -15.55 -9.23
CA ASP A 40 6.69 -15.89 -8.95
C ASP A 40 7.17 -15.22 -7.66
N LEU A 41 7.47 -16.04 -6.66
CA LEU A 41 8.11 -15.68 -5.40
C LEU A 41 9.53 -16.27 -5.29
N GLY A 42 10.19 -16.49 -6.42
CA GLY A 42 11.46 -17.20 -6.49
C GLY A 42 12.44 -16.62 -7.49
N THR A 43 12.93 -17.49 -8.36
CA THR A 43 14.13 -17.23 -9.18
C THR A 43 14.03 -16.03 -10.11
N ASP A 44 12.91 -15.84 -10.81
CA ASP A 44 12.83 -14.75 -11.79
C ASP A 44 12.59 -13.42 -11.10
N ARG A 45 11.82 -13.38 -10.00
CA ARG A 45 11.69 -12.19 -9.16
C ARG A 45 13.05 -11.74 -8.61
N LEU A 46 13.87 -12.67 -8.11
CA LEU A 46 15.21 -12.34 -7.60
C LEU A 46 16.12 -11.76 -8.69
N LYS A 47 16.08 -12.30 -9.92
CA LYS A 47 16.80 -11.72 -11.05
C LYS A 47 16.35 -10.29 -11.38
N GLN A 48 15.04 -10.04 -11.36
CA GLN A 48 14.50 -8.70 -11.59
C GLN A 48 14.91 -7.73 -10.48
N MET A 49 14.88 -8.16 -9.23
CA MET A 49 15.38 -7.36 -8.11
C MET A 49 16.85 -6.98 -8.32
N ASP A 50 17.69 -7.94 -8.74
CA ASP A 50 19.11 -7.70 -9.00
C ASP A 50 19.29 -6.71 -10.17
N ALA A 51 18.52 -6.85 -11.25
CA ALA A 51 18.55 -5.94 -12.40
C ALA A 51 18.12 -4.50 -12.02
N MET A 52 17.10 -4.35 -11.17
CA MET A 52 16.64 -3.07 -10.67
C MET A 52 17.51 -2.50 -9.52
N GLY A 53 18.44 -3.30 -8.99
CA GLY A 53 19.30 -2.92 -7.84
C GLY A 53 18.57 -2.87 -6.50
N ILE A 54 17.50 -3.67 -6.33
CA ILE A 54 16.70 -3.78 -5.11
C ILE A 54 17.24 -4.90 -4.22
N ASN A 55 17.59 -4.59 -3.00
CA ASN A 55 18.16 -5.55 -2.06
C ASN A 55 17.08 -6.37 -1.35
N THR A 56 16.05 -5.70 -0.84
CA THR A 56 14.94 -6.35 -0.12
C THR A 56 13.60 -5.84 -0.65
N GLN A 57 12.67 -6.76 -0.91
CA GLN A 57 11.27 -6.45 -1.18
C GLN A 57 10.39 -6.75 0.03
N VAL A 58 9.48 -5.81 0.35
CA VAL A 58 8.36 -6.02 1.27
C VAL A 58 7.18 -6.48 0.43
N LEU A 59 6.94 -7.78 0.40
CA LEU A 59 5.93 -8.40 -0.45
C LEU A 59 4.53 -8.23 0.13
N SER A 60 3.55 -7.99 -0.74
CA SER A 60 2.15 -7.81 -0.39
C SER A 60 1.20 -8.39 -1.44
N TYR A 61 0.01 -8.82 -1.03
CA TYR A 61 -0.98 -9.32 -1.98
C TYR A 61 -1.57 -8.18 -2.81
N ALA A 62 -1.58 -8.34 -4.13
CA ALA A 62 -2.08 -7.33 -5.07
C ALA A 62 -3.59 -7.06 -4.92
N ALA A 63 -4.03 -5.86 -5.31
CA ALA A 63 -5.43 -5.48 -5.35
C ALA A 63 -6.27 -6.41 -6.26
N PRO A 64 -7.57 -6.62 -5.94
CA PRO A 64 -8.32 -6.09 -4.81
C PRO A 64 -8.14 -6.88 -3.50
N GLY A 65 -7.32 -7.93 -3.46
CA GLY A 65 -7.12 -8.79 -2.30
C GLY A 65 -8.40 -9.55 -1.90
N THR A 66 -8.53 -9.86 -0.61
CA THR A 66 -9.70 -10.56 -0.06
C THR A 66 -10.88 -9.64 0.26
N GLN A 67 -10.75 -8.33 0.06
CA GLN A 67 -11.67 -7.30 0.53
C GLN A 67 -13.01 -7.27 -0.21
N VAL A 68 -13.05 -7.88 -1.40
CA VAL A 68 -14.24 -8.02 -2.24
C VAL A 68 -14.99 -9.33 -2.01
N LEU A 69 -14.42 -10.25 -1.22
CA LEU A 69 -14.97 -11.59 -0.95
C LEU A 69 -15.95 -11.56 0.24
N SER A 70 -16.72 -12.62 0.40
CA SER A 70 -17.46 -12.83 1.65
C SER A 70 -16.51 -13.13 2.81
N ALA A 71 -16.92 -12.86 4.06
CA ALA A 71 -16.12 -13.16 5.24
C ALA A 71 -15.73 -14.66 5.31
N ALA A 72 -16.64 -15.54 4.95
CA ALA A 72 -16.43 -17.00 4.96
C ALA A 72 -15.33 -17.45 3.97
N GLU A 73 -15.19 -16.76 2.84
CA GLU A 73 -14.14 -17.02 1.85
C GLU A 73 -12.84 -16.28 2.20
N ALA A 74 -12.94 -15.03 2.65
CA ALA A 74 -11.79 -14.18 2.92
C ALA A 74 -10.89 -14.73 4.03
N VAL A 75 -11.47 -15.27 5.12
CA VAL A 75 -10.70 -15.73 6.29
C VAL A 75 -9.73 -16.87 5.94
N PRO A 76 -10.15 -18.01 5.37
CA PRO A 76 -9.22 -19.07 5.02
C PRO A 76 -8.25 -18.68 3.91
N LEU A 77 -8.69 -17.88 2.94
CA LEU A 77 -7.85 -17.48 1.80
C LEU A 77 -6.76 -16.48 2.19
N ALA A 78 -7.06 -15.53 3.07
CA ALA A 78 -6.04 -14.62 3.61
C ALA A 78 -4.96 -15.37 4.37
N ARG A 79 -5.37 -16.34 5.19
CA ARG A 79 -4.43 -17.18 5.94
C ARG A 79 -3.53 -18.00 5.03
N ASP A 80 -4.09 -18.64 4.00
CA ASP A 80 -3.34 -19.39 3.00
C ASP A 80 -2.31 -18.51 2.27
N ALA A 81 -2.71 -17.32 1.84
CA ALA A 81 -1.81 -16.37 1.19
C ALA A 81 -0.66 -15.92 2.09
N ASN A 82 -0.93 -15.69 3.37
CA ASN A 82 0.10 -15.34 4.36
C ASN A 82 1.05 -16.51 4.63
N ASP A 83 0.55 -17.74 4.71
CA ASP A 83 1.38 -18.93 4.91
C ASP A 83 2.28 -19.17 3.68
N GLN A 84 1.78 -18.97 2.46
CA GLN A 84 2.56 -19.02 1.23
C GLN A 84 3.67 -17.95 1.22
N LEU A 85 3.33 -16.71 1.57
CA LEU A 85 4.31 -15.63 1.66
C LEU A 85 5.38 -15.93 2.72
N ALA A 86 4.98 -16.46 3.88
CA ALA A 86 5.93 -16.84 4.93
C ALA A 86 6.92 -17.92 4.46
N ALA A 87 6.45 -18.89 3.68
CA ALA A 87 7.33 -19.89 3.08
C ALA A 87 8.33 -19.27 2.09
N ALA A 88 7.92 -18.30 1.28
CA ALA A 88 8.82 -17.59 0.37
C ALA A 88 9.86 -16.75 1.14
N ILE A 89 9.46 -16.08 2.20
CA ILE A 89 10.37 -15.32 3.08
C ILE A 89 11.38 -16.29 3.74
N ALA A 90 10.93 -17.42 4.24
CA ALA A 90 11.83 -18.42 4.84
C ALA A 90 12.87 -18.98 3.84
N ALA A 91 12.51 -19.07 2.56
CA ALA A 91 13.44 -19.49 1.50
C ALA A 91 14.46 -18.38 1.14
N HIS A 92 14.11 -17.11 1.30
CA HIS A 92 14.92 -15.95 0.93
C HIS A 92 14.91 -14.84 1.99
N PRO A 93 15.35 -15.11 3.24
CA PRO A 93 15.10 -14.24 4.41
C PRO A 93 15.80 -12.88 4.39
N VAL A 94 16.83 -12.69 3.55
CA VAL A 94 17.50 -11.39 3.36
C VAL A 94 16.95 -10.63 2.15
N ARG A 95 16.19 -11.29 1.30
CA ARG A 95 15.62 -10.69 0.07
C ARG A 95 14.14 -10.35 0.23
N PHE A 96 13.41 -11.06 1.08
CA PHE A 96 11.97 -10.87 1.28
C PHE A 96 11.61 -10.63 2.73
N THR A 97 10.67 -9.74 2.91
CA THR A 97 9.83 -9.61 4.11
C THR A 97 8.40 -9.36 3.64
N GLY A 98 7.41 -9.22 4.54
CA GLY A 98 6.04 -9.18 4.06
C GLY A 98 5.09 -8.29 4.85
N PHE A 99 4.05 -7.84 4.15
CA PHE A 99 2.82 -7.29 4.70
C PHE A 99 1.72 -8.35 4.63
N ALA A 100 0.94 -8.44 5.69
CA ALA A 100 -0.16 -9.40 5.80
C ALA A 100 -1.31 -9.04 4.84
N THR A 101 -1.89 -10.08 4.24
CA THR A 101 -3.22 -10.04 3.64
C THR A 101 -4.23 -10.22 4.75
N LEU A 102 -5.18 -9.29 4.91
CA LEU A 102 -6.17 -9.33 5.99
C LEU A 102 -7.57 -9.66 5.46
N PRO A 103 -8.32 -10.55 6.13
CA PRO A 103 -9.72 -10.83 5.78
C PRO A 103 -10.65 -9.73 6.32
N THR A 104 -10.52 -8.51 5.81
CA THR A 104 -11.23 -7.32 6.29
C THR A 104 -12.76 -7.39 6.25
N PRO A 105 -13.41 -8.25 5.42
CA PRO A 105 -14.84 -8.53 5.56
C PRO A 105 -15.28 -9.07 6.92
N ASP A 106 -14.33 -9.65 7.70
CA ASP A 106 -14.49 -9.96 9.13
C ASP A 106 -13.40 -9.21 9.92
N PRO A 107 -13.67 -8.02 10.46
CA PRO A 107 -12.67 -7.20 11.12
C PRO A 107 -12.04 -7.83 12.38
N GLN A 108 -12.76 -8.71 13.08
CA GLN A 108 -12.21 -9.45 14.22
C GLN A 108 -11.21 -10.52 13.76
N ALA A 109 -11.58 -11.29 12.75
CA ALA A 109 -10.67 -12.26 12.15
C ALA A 109 -9.46 -11.56 11.50
N ALA A 110 -9.63 -10.37 10.92
CA ALA A 110 -8.55 -9.58 10.35
C ALA A 110 -7.55 -9.12 11.43
N ALA A 111 -8.03 -8.65 12.58
CA ALA A 111 -7.18 -8.29 13.72
C ALA A 111 -6.39 -9.50 14.22
N ALA A 112 -7.05 -10.64 14.42
CA ALA A 112 -6.42 -11.88 14.85
C ALA A 112 -5.38 -12.40 13.82
N GLU A 113 -5.66 -12.26 12.52
CA GLU A 113 -4.71 -12.64 11.47
C GLU A 113 -3.50 -11.69 11.42
N LEU A 114 -3.70 -10.40 11.67
CA LEU A 114 -2.59 -9.45 11.80
C LEU A 114 -1.67 -9.82 12.96
N GLU A 115 -2.25 -10.14 14.14
CA GLU A 115 -1.49 -10.62 15.30
C GLU A 115 -0.71 -11.88 14.99
N ARG A 116 -1.34 -12.87 14.33
CA ARG A 116 -0.67 -14.10 13.89
C ARG A 116 0.47 -13.82 12.93
N ALA A 117 0.23 -12.99 11.92
CA ALA A 117 1.20 -12.65 10.90
C ALA A 117 2.44 -11.98 11.49
N VAL A 118 2.26 -11.06 12.43
CA VAL A 118 3.37 -10.37 13.10
C VAL A 118 4.13 -11.30 14.06
N HIS A 119 3.42 -12.01 14.95
CA HIS A 119 4.08 -12.78 16.01
C HIS A 119 4.60 -14.14 15.55
N GLN A 120 3.91 -14.81 14.62
CA GLN A 120 4.26 -16.18 14.21
C GLN A 120 4.97 -16.23 12.86
N LEU A 121 4.63 -15.33 11.91
CA LEU A 121 5.21 -15.30 10.57
C LEU A 121 6.29 -14.22 10.40
N GLY A 122 6.43 -13.29 11.37
CA GLY A 122 7.44 -12.24 11.35
C GLY A 122 7.15 -11.08 10.40
N PHE A 123 5.89 -10.93 9.96
CA PHE A 123 5.48 -9.86 9.04
C PHE A 123 5.57 -8.48 9.69
N LYS A 124 5.66 -7.45 8.86
CA LYS A 124 6.03 -6.09 9.28
C LYS A 124 4.87 -5.09 9.23
N GLY A 125 3.67 -5.56 9.04
CA GLY A 125 2.45 -4.77 8.90
C GLY A 125 1.44 -5.47 8.00
N ALA A 126 0.51 -4.73 7.43
CA ALA A 126 -0.48 -5.25 6.49
C ALA A 126 -0.73 -4.30 5.33
N MET A 127 -1.14 -4.85 4.18
CA MET A 127 -1.64 -4.07 3.05
C MET A 127 -3.16 -4.09 3.04
N ILE A 128 -3.75 -2.91 2.86
CA ILE A 128 -5.19 -2.69 2.72
C ILE A 128 -5.46 -2.18 1.31
N ASN A 129 -6.13 -2.97 0.50
CA ASN A 129 -6.44 -2.64 -0.89
C ASN A 129 -7.75 -1.83 -1.00
N GLY A 130 -7.69 -0.55 -0.60
CA GLY A 130 -8.81 0.37 -0.66
C GLY A 130 -9.97 -0.01 0.28
N ARG A 131 -11.20 -0.01 -0.25
CA ARG A 131 -12.42 -0.28 0.53
C ARG A 131 -12.66 -1.77 0.72
N THR A 132 -13.27 -2.10 1.86
CA THR A 132 -13.89 -3.42 2.06
C THR A 132 -15.35 -3.31 1.69
N HIS A 133 -15.75 -3.95 0.60
CA HIS A 133 -17.04 -3.71 -0.06
C HIS A 133 -17.22 -2.20 -0.32
N ASP A 134 -18.23 -1.56 0.29
CA ASP A 134 -18.51 -0.14 0.11
C ASP A 134 -17.98 0.76 1.24
N ARG A 135 -17.06 0.27 2.09
CA ARG A 135 -16.65 0.98 3.30
C ARG A 135 -15.16 1.25 3.39
N PHE A 136 -14.85 2.45 3.81
CA PHE A 136 -13.49 2.87 4.14
C PHE A 136 -13.12 2.51 5.60
N LEU A 137 -11.84 2.51 5.94
CA LEU A 137 -11.34 2.18 7.29
C LEU A 137 -11.78 3.15 8.39
N ASP A 138 -12.37 4.29 8.04
CA ASP A 138 -12.96 5.22 9.03
C ASP A 138 -14.27 4.71 9.64
N ASP A 139 -14.90 3.69 9.06
CA ASP A 139 -16.07 3.03 9.65
C ASP A 139 -15.65 2.27 10.93
N SER A 140 -16.39 2.49 12.01
CA SER A 140 -16.05 1.96 13.35
C SER A 140 -15.96 0.43 13.44
N ARG A 141 -16.54 -0.30 12.50
CA ARG A 141 -16.41 -1.76 12.42
C ARG A 141 -14.97 -2.22 12.22
N PHE A 142 -14.11 -1.38 11.61
CA PHE A 142 -12.70 -1.67 11.40
C PHE A 142 -11.79 -1.27 12.57
N ASN A 143 -12.34 -0.72 13.67
CA ASN A 143 -11.56 -0.41 14.85
C ASN A 143 -10.68 -1.57 15.34
N PRO A 144 -11.12 -2.85 15.32
CA PRO A 144 -10.25 -3.96 15.74
C PRO A 144 -8.94 -4.05 14.96
N ILE A 145 -8.97 -3.78 13.64
CA ILE A 145 -7.77 -3.79 12.80
C ILE A 145 -6.84 -2.63 13.16
N LEU A 146 -7.40 -1.44 13.37
CA LEU A 146 -6.64 -0.23 13.70
C LEU A 146 -6.00 -0.34 15.09
N GLU A 147 -6.73 -0.88 16.05
CA GLU A 147 -6.24 -1.16 17.40
C GLU A 147 -5.14 -2.21 17.43
N ALA A 148 -5.30 -3.29 16.67
CA ALA A 148 -4.28 -4.32 16.52
C ALA A 148 -3.00 -3.76 15.90
N ALA A 149 -3.10 -2.99 14.80
CA ALA A 149 -1.95 -2.38 14.15
C ALA A 149 -1.20 -1.41 15.09
N GLU A 150 -1.91 -0.56 15.83
CA GLU A 150 -1.28 0.33 16.82
C GLU A 150 -0.65 -0.44 17.99
N THR A 151 -1.31 -1.47 18.50
CA THR A 151 -0.82 -2.28 19.64
C THR A 151 0.44 -3.05 19.27
N LEU A 152 0.46 -3.63 18.08
CA LEU A 152 1.61 -4.35 17.52
C LEU A 152 2.73 -3.41 17.08
N ASP A 153 2.45 -2.11 16.99
CA ASP A 153 3.35 -1.07 16.50
C ASP A 153 3.89 -1.44 15.11
N VAL A 154 2.95 -1.71 14.19
CA VAL A 154 3.20 -2.01 12.77
C VAL A 154 2.34 -1.11 11.87
N PRO A 155 2.85 -0.72 10.69
CA PRO A 155 2.11 0.14 9.77
C PRO A 155 1.03 -0.61 8.99
N LEU A 156 0.04 0.15 8.51
CA LEU A 156 -0.88 -0.25 7.46
C LEU A 156 -0.49 0.44 6.15
N TYR A 157 -0.22 -0.34 5.10
CA TYR A 157 -0.05 0.20 3.76
C TYR A 157 -1.43 0.32 3.11
N LEU A 158 -1.85 1.53 2.79
CA LEU A 158 -3.12 1.80 2.14
C LEU A 158 -2.89 1.88 0.63
N HIS A 159 -3.23 0.80 -0.07
CA HIS A 159 -3.03 0.65 -1.51
C HIS A 159 -4.31 0.98 -2.29
N PRO A 160 -4.21 1.55 -3.49
CA PRO A 160 -5.34 1.83 -4.36
C PRO A 160 -6.17 0.60 -4.75
N THR A 161 -7.46 0.85 -4.99
CA THR A 161 -8.37 -0.05 -5.71
C THR A 161 -9.46 0.77 -6.39
N TRP A 162 -10.28 0.12 -7.22
CA TRP A 162 -11.33 0.82 -7.95
C TRP A 162 -12.30 1.56 -7.04
N PRO A 163 -12.72 2.77 -7.44
CA PRO A 163 -13.87 3.45 -6.86
C PRO A 163 -15.15 2.61 -6.98
N SER A 164 -16.20 3.00 -6.25
CA SER A 164 -17.50 2.34 -6.36
C SER A 164 -18.01 2.36 -7.81
N LYS A 165 -18.85 1.40 -8.18
CA LYS A 165 -19.43 1.34 -9.53
C LYS A 165 -20.14 2.64 -9.91
N ALA A 166 -20.84 3.27 -8.97
CA ALA A 166 -21.49 4.56 -9.20
C ALA A 166 -20.48 5.66 -9.56
N VAL A 167 -19.37 5.75 -8.83
CA VAL A 167 -18.30 6.71 -9.15
C VAL A 167 -17.63 6.39 -10.49
N GLN A 168 -17.42 5.10 -10.79
CA GLN A 168 -16.87 4.70 -12.09
C GLN A 168 -17.77 5.15 -13.24
N ASP A 169 -19.09 4.93 -13.12
CA ASP A 169 -20.05 5.31 -14.16
C ASP A 169 -20.16 6.82 -14.33
N ASP A 170 -20.26 7.54 -13.21
CA ASP A 170 -20.52 8.98 -13.24
C ASP A 170 -19.28 9.81 -13.62
N TYR A 171 -18.07 9.37 -13.20
CA TYR A 171 -16.85 10.18 -13.33
C TYR A 171 -15.91 9.68 -14.43
N TYR A 172 -15.87 8.38 -14.68
CA TYR A 172 -14.88 7.74 -15.54
C TYR A 172 -15.50 7.02 -16.74
N GLY A 173 -16.83 6.93 -16.80
CA GLY A 173 -17.58 6.35 -17.91
C GLY A 173 -17.68 7.29 -19.12
N GLY A 174 -18.30 6.79 -20.20
CA GLY A 174 -18.56 7.59 -21.42
C GLY A 174 -17.46 7.52 -22.48
N PHE A 175 -16.38 6.80 -22.24
CA PHE A 175 -15.33 6.49 -23.21
C PHE A 175 -15.41 5.02 -23.64
N ASP A 176 -14.52 4.58 -24.54
CA ASP A 176 -14.38 3.15 -24.78
C ASP A 176 -13.99 2.39 -23.53
N HIS A 177 -14.20 1.07 -23.53
CA HIS A 177 -14.03 0.24 -22.35
C HIS A 177 -12.62 0.32 -21.74
N VAL A 178 -11.58 0.32 -22.58
CA VAL A 178 -10.18 0.34 -22.11
C VAL A 178 -9.85 1.70 -21.49
N THR A 179 -10.22 2.79 -22.16
CA THR A 179 -10.01 4.16 -21.65
C THR A 179 -10.74 4.39 -20.35
N SER A 180 -12.03 4.01 -20.26
CA SER A 180 -12.81 4.12 -18.99
C SER A 180 -12.19 3.33 -17.86
N ALA A 181 -11.75 2.10 -18.13
CA ALA A 181 -11.15 1.24 -17.12
C ALA A 181 -9.80 1.78 -16.61
N TRP A 182 -8.93 2.26 -17.51
CA TRP A 182 -7.66 2.90 -17.14
C TRP A 182 -7.87 4.20 -16.38
N PHE A 183 -8.83 5.03 -16.81
CA PHE A 183 -9.13 6.29 -16.14
C PHE A 183 -9.71 6.07 -14.74
N ALA A 184 -10.54 5.04 -14.54
CA ALA A 184 -11.06 4.65 -13.23
C ALA A 184 -10.02 3.98 -12.31
N SER A 185 -8.92 3.50 -12.88
CA SER A 185 -7.86 2.79 -12.15
C SER A 185 -6.55 3.58 -12.09
N ALA A 186 -5.44 2.95 -12.47
CA ALA A 186 -4.07 3.48 -12.36
C ALA A 186 -3.84 4.80 -13.11
N GLY A 187 -4.68 5.14 -14.09
CA GLY A 187 -4.59 6.43 -14.77
C GLY A 187 -4.99 7.62 -13.89
N TRP A 188 -5.93 7.43 -12.95
CA TRP A 188 -6.42 8.52 -12.09
C TRP A 188 -7.31 8.05 -10.91
N GLY A 189 -8.38 7.30 -11.21
CA GLY A 189 -9.53 7.13 -10.29
C GLY A 189 -9.17 6.53 -8.95
N TRP A 190 -8.38 5.47 -8.90
CA TRP A 190 -8.04 4.86 -7.63
C TRP A 190 -7.05 5.68 -6.79
N HIS A 191 -6.27 6.60 -7.38
CA HIS A 191 -5.47 7.56 -6.62
C HIS A 191 -6.35 8.55 -5.87
N MET A 192 -7.40 9.06 -6.53
CA MET A 192 -8.39 9.94 -5.90
C MET A 192 -9.16 9.22 -4.79
N GLU A 193 -9.51 7.96 -5.01
CA GLU A 193 -10.17 7.11 -4.01
C GLU A 193 -9.28 6.92 -2.77
N THR A 194 -8.00 6.63 -2.97
CA THR A 194 -7.05 6.36 -1.88
C THR A 194 -6.73 7.64 -1.11
N GLY A 195 -6.52 8.76 -1.80
CA GLY A 195 -6.39 10.07 -1.15
C GLY A 195 -7.63 10.43 -0.33
N THR A 196 -8.83 10.17 -0.86
CA THR A 196 -10.09 10.32 -0.13
C THR A 196 -10.14 9.43 1.12
N HIS A 197 -9.72 8.16 1.00
CA HIS A 197 -9.68 7.21 2.12
C HIS A 197 -8.77 7.72 3.25
N ALA A 198 -7.56 8.14 2.95
CA ALA A 198 -6.62 8.69 3.92
C ALA A 198 -7.17 9.94 4.62
N LEU A 199 -7.76 10.86 3.86
CA LEU A 199 -8.39 12.07 4.42
C LEU A 199 -9.60 11.74 5.28
N ARG A 200 -10.42 10.76 4.91
CA ARG A 200 -11.52 10.27 5.75
C ARG A 200 -11.03 9.74 7.10
N MET A 201 -9.92 8.99 7.12
CA MET A 201 -9.33 8.51 8.38
C MET A 201 -8.91 9.68 9.29
N ILE A 202 -8.30 10.74 8.73
CA ILE A 202 -7.98 11.96 9.49
C ILE A 202 -9.26 12.60 10.02
N LEU A 203 -10.22 12.89 9.14
CA LEU A 203 -11.45 13.62 9.49
C LEU A 203 -12.35 12.84 10.45
N ALA A 204 -12.32 11.51 10.44
CA ALA A 204 -13.02 10.67 11.41
C ALA A 204 -12.33 10.59 12.78
N GLY A 205 -11.16 11.23 12.95
CA GLY A 205 -10.41 11.25 14.21
C GLY A 205 -9.76 9.90 14.53
N ILE A 206 -9.44 9.10 13.52
CA ILE A 206 -8.75 7.80 13.71
C ILE A 206 -7.44 8.02 14.45
N PHE A 207 -6.63 8.99 14.02
CA PHE A 207 -5.34 9.28 14.64
C PHE A 207 -5.42 10.05 15.97
N ASP A 208 -6.60 10.47 16.38
CA ASP A 208 -6.88 10.96 17.75
C ASP A 208 -7.16 9.80 18.71
N ARG A 209 -7.70 8.68 18.19
CA ARG A 209 -7.93 7.43 18.94
C ARG A 209 -6.71 6.53 18.95
N TYR A 210 -6.00 6.46 17.83
CA TYR A 210 -4.82 5.64 17.60
C TYR A 210 -3.63 6.53 17.20
N PRO A 211 -3.04 7.31 18.15
CA PRO A 211 -2.07 8.35 17.81
C PRO A 211 -0.72 7.81 17.32
N ARG A 212 -0.38 6.56 17.61
CA ARG A 212 0.86 5.93 17.14
C ARG A 212 0.70 5.20 15.82
N LEU A 213 -0.54 4.95 15.37
CA LEU A 213 -0.80 4.27 14.10
C LEU A 213 -0.07 4.96 12.95
N GLN A 214 0.69 4.20 12.17
CA GLN A 214 1.36 4.67 10.97
C GLN A 214 0.66 4.09 9.74
N VAL A 215 0.47 4.93 8.74
CA VAL A 215 -0.09 4.57 7.43
C VAL A 215 0.92 4.89 6.35
N ILE A 216 1.07 4.00 5.38
CA ILE A 216 1.93 4.22 4.21
C ILE A 216 1.04 4.45 3.00
N LEU A 217 1.33 5.46 2.21
CA LEU A 217 0.66 5.77 0.94
C LEU A 217 1.65 5.66 -0.21
N GLY A 218 1.23 5.03 -1.28
CA GLY A 218 1.95 4.98 -2.54
C GLY A 218 1.89 6.30 -3.33
N HIS A 219 2.42 6.27 -4.55
CA HIS A 219 2.20 7.27 -5.62
C HIS A 219 2.41 8.72 -5.16
N TRP A 220 3.49 8.94 -4.40
CA TRP A 220 3.83 10.25 -3.82
C TRP A 220 2.74 10.82 -2.90
N GLY A 221 1.98 9.95 -2.20
CA GLY A 221 0.98 10.36 -1.20
C GLY A 221 -0.37 10.71 -1.79
N GLU A 222 -0.73 10.13 -2.96
CA GLU A 222 -2.09 10.15 -3.52
C GLU A 222 -2.66 11.58 -3.62
N MET A 223 -1.88 12.50 -4.20
CA MET A 223 -2.19 13.92 -4.37
C MET A 223 -2.31 14.75 -3.07
N ILE A 224 -2.26 14.14 -1.88
CA ILE A 224 -2.42 14.89 -0.62
C ILE A 224 -1.33 15.95 -0.44
N PRO A 225 -0.02 15.68 -0.69
CA PRO A 225 1.02 16.70 -0.54
C PRO A 225 0.75 17.97 -1.38
N PHE A 226 0.21 17.80 -2.61
CA PHE A 226 -0.13 18.93 -3.46
C PHE A 226 -1.25 19.81 -2.88
N TYR A 227 -2.24 19.19 -2.25
CA TYR A 227 -3.40 19.90 -1.70
C TYR A 227 -3.31 20.22 -0.20
N LEU A 228 -2.22 19.86 0.48
CA LEU A 228 -2.15 19.91 1.95
C LEU A 228 -2.47 21.29 2.52
N ALA A 229 -1.95 22.36 1.92
CA ALA A 229 -2.25 23.73 2.34
C ALA A 229 -3.75 24.10 2.19
N ARG A 230 -4.43 23.57 1.18
CA ARG A 230 -5.87 23.77 0.99
C ARG A 230 -6.68 22.96 2.00
N LEU A 231 -6.25 21.73 2.29
CA LEU A 231 -6.90 20.81 3.22
C LEU A 231 -6.91 21.34 4.66
N GLU A 232 -5.95 22.20 5.03
CA GLU A 232 -5.93 22.87 6.34
C GLU A 232 -7.24 23.63 6.65
N GLN A 233 -7.95 24.11 5.64
CA GLN A 233 -9.21 24.80 5.83
C GLN A 233 -10.29 23.88 6.40
N LEU A 234 -10.19 22.56 6.23
CA LEU A 234 -11.12 21.59 6.81
C LEU A 234 -11.07 21.55 8.35
N HIS A 235 -9.94 21.95 8.94
CA HIS A 235 -9.78 22.00 10.38
C HIS A 235 -10.82 22.89 11.08
N GLN A 236 -11.23 23.99 10.44
CA GLN A 236 -12.26 24.91 10.99
C GLN A 236 -13.67 24.29 11.06
N PHE A 237 -13.93 23.22 10.32
CA PHE A 237 -15.25 22.58 10.23
C PHE A 237 -15.33 21.27 11.01
N LYS A 238 -14.21 20.79 11.54
CA LYS A 238 -14.12 19.54 12.27
C LYS A 238 -13.26 19.70 13.53
N HIS A 239 -13.78 19.30 14.66
CA HIS A 239 -13.05 19.32 15.93
C HIS A 239 -12.01 18.19 15.98
N LEU A 240 -10.86 18.44 15.42
CA LEU A 240 -9.68 17.56 15.48
C LEU A 240 -8.69 18.12 16.51
N LYS A 241 -7.93 17.26 17.16
CA LYS A 241 -6.94 17.66 18.17
C LYS A 241 -5.71 18.34 17.57
N ARG A 242 -5.43 18.07 16.32
CA ARG A 242 -4.26 18.56 15.57
C ARG A 242 -4.70 19.15 14.23
N ARG A 243 -3.82 19.90 13.58
CA ARG A 243 -4.00 20.37 12.20
C ARG A 243 -3.98 19.18 11.23
N ILE A 244 -4.57 19.33 10.05
CA ILE A 244 -4.54 18.27 9.01
C ILE A 244 -3.10 17.90 8.64
N SER A 245 -2.25 18.91 8.45
CA SER A 245 -0.83 18.71 8.16
C SER A 245 -0.10 17.95 9.27
N ASP A 246 -0.42 18.22 10.55
CA ASP A 246 0.24 17.54 11.67
C ASP A 246 -0.06 16.04 11.68
N TYR A 247 -1.30 15.64 11.36
CA TYR A 247 -1.64 14.23 11.19
C TYR A 247 -0.87 13.61 10.04
N PHE A 248 -0.82 14.30 8.89
CA PHE A 248 -0.11 13.78 7.73
C PHE A 248 1.39 13.64 8.01
N LEU A 249 2.02 14.62 8.63
CA LEU A 249 3.44 14.60 8.98
C LEU A 249 3.79 13.58 10.08
N GLN A 250 2.86 13.24 10.96
CA GLN A 250 3.16 12.37 12.10
C GLN A 250 2.73 10.91 11.89
N ASN A 251 1.65 10.70 11.15
CA ASN A 251 1.03 9.39 11.00
C ASN A 251 1.20 8.77 9.61
N PHE A 252 1.72 9.52 8.62
CA PHE A 252 1.87 8.98 7.27
C PHE A 252 3.32 8.92 6.82
N TYR A 253 3.60 7.90 6.02
CA TYR A 253 4.77 7.77 5.17
C TYR A 253 4.31 7.69 3.72
N VAL A 254 5.21 8.01 2.79
CA VAL A 254 4.90 8.07 1.36
C VAL A 254 5.96 7.33 0.57
N THR A 255 5.55 6.65 -0.51
CA THR A 255 6.45 5.94 -1.43
C THR A 255 6.22 6.37 -2.89
N PRO A 256 7.18 6.16 -3.81
CA PRO A 256 7.05 6.51 -5.23
C PRO A 256 6.11 5.61 -6.02
N SER A 257 5.99 4.31 -5.68
CA SER A 257 5.21 3.33 -6.44
C SER A 257 5.50 3.38 -7.95
N GLY A 258 6.78 3.31 -8.33
CA GLY A 258 7.21 3.34 -9.72
C GLY A 258 7.10 4.68 -10.45
N LEU A 259 6.58 5.74 -9.82
CA LEU A 259 6.50 7.07 -10.42
C LEU A 259 7.83 7.83 -10.29
N TYR A 260 8.84 7.45 -11.09
CA TYR A 260 10.21 7.95 -11.02
C TYR A 260 10.40 9.26 -11.76
N THR A 261 9.68 10.33 -11.32
CA THR A 261 9.82 11.68 -11.85
C THR A 261 10.07 12.69 -10.74
N TYR A 262 10.93 13.69 -11.01
CA TYR A 262 11.34 14.65 -9.99
C TYR A 262 10.26 15.64 -9.54
N PRO A 263 9.30 16.12 -10.37
CA PRO A 263 8.31 17.07 -9.91
C PRO A 263 7.49 16.58 -8.70
N PRO A 264 6.83 15.42 -8.69
CA PRO A 264 6.11 14.93 -7.51
C PRO A 264 7.05 14.56 -6.35
N PHE A 265 8.24 14.02 -6.64
CA PHE A 265 9.27 13.74 -5.65
C PHE A 265 9.68 15.00 -4.88
N LEU A 266 10.06 16.08 -5.59
CA LEU A 266 10.52 17.32 -4.96
C LEU A 266 9.38 18.02 -4.21
N LEU A 267 8.16 18.01 -4.76
CA LEU A 267 6.98 18.51 -4.07
C LEU A 267 6.76 17.78 -2.74
N THR A 268 6.82 16.46 -2.76
CA THR A 268 6.64 15.63 -1.56
C THR A 268 7.71 15.93 -0.54
N LEU A 269 8.99 15.97 -0.93
CA LEU A 269 10.09 16.30 -0.02
C LEU A 269 9.97 17.69 0.61
N GLN A 270 9.56 18.69 -0.18
CA GLN A 270 9.35 20.06 0.33
C GLN A 270 8.18 20.14 1.29
N THR A 271 7.20 19.25 1.15
CA THR A 271 5.97 19.26 1.95
C THR A 271 6.12 18.47 3.25
N ILE A 272 6.73 17.27 3.20
CA ILE A 272 6.76 16.34 4.34
C ILE A 272 8.17 15.97 4.83
N GLY A 273 9.21 16.35 4.09
CA GLY A 273 10.60 16.02 4.42
C GLY A 273 11.01 14.58 4.09
N ALA A 274 12.32 14.35 4.01
CA ALA A 274 12.89 13.05 3.68
C ALA A 274 12.63 11.97 4.76
N ASP A 275 12.41 12.35 6.01
CA ASP A 275 12.14 11.44 7.13
C ASP A 275 10.79 10.69 7.00
N ARG A 276 9.94 11.09 6.07
CA ARG A 276 8.62 10.52 5.83
C ARG A 276 8.48 9.88 4.45
N VAL A 277 9.57 9.73 3.71
CA VAL A 277 9.58 9.09 2.40
C VAL A 277 10.34 7.77 2.50
N MET A 278 9.75 6.69 2.00
CA MET A 278 10.36 5.37 1.81
C MET A 278 10.40 5.03 0.33
N TYR A 279 10.97 3.89 -0.04
CA TYR A 279 11.12 3.50 -1.43
C TYR A 279 10.15 2.37 -1.81
N SER A 280 9.71 2.34 -3.08
CA SER A 280 8.92 1.24 -3.65
C SER A 280 9.06 1.21 -5.17
N VAL A 281 8.79 0.06 -5.79
CA VAL A 281 8.84 -0.11 -7.24
C VAL A 281 7.45 -0.30 -7.85
N ASP A 282 6.52 -0.87 -7.11
CA ASP A 282 5.22 -1.37 -7.61
C ASP A 282 5.40 -2.59 -8.54
N TYR A 283 6.42 -3.42 -8.21
CA TYR A 283 6.69 -4.64 -8.98
C TYR A 283 5.53 -5.66 -8.81
N PRO A 284 5.09 -6.33 -9.89
CA PRO A 284 5.63 -6.35 -11.25
C PRO A 284 4.85 -5.44 -12.23
N TYR A 285 4.03 -4.54 -11.75
CA TYR A 285 3.33 -3.57 -12.63
C TYR A 285 4.30 -2.55 -13.24
N VAL A 286 5.34 -2.21 -12.48
CA VAL A 286 6.49 -1.46 -12.96
C VAL A 286 7.74 -2.34 -12.87
N ILE A 287 8.44 -2.49 -13.99
CA ILE A 287 9.76 -3.13 -14.08
C ILE A 287 10.67 -2.09 -14.75
N ASP A 288 11.42 -1.36 -13.93
CA ASP A 288 12.29 -0.29 -14.40
C ASP A 288 13.70 -0.46 -13.83
N GLU A 289 14.66 -0.83 -14.70
CA GLU A 289 16.06 -0.95 -14.32
C GLU A 289 16.69 0.38 -13.88
N GLN A 290 16.00 1.53 -14.10
CA GLN A 290 16.41 2.83 -13.62
C GLN A 290 15.91 3.13 -12.20
N ALA A 291 15.15 2.24 -11.56
CA ALA A 291 14.61 2.46 -10.23
C ALA A 291 15.69 2.94 -9.24
N ARG A 292 16.80 2.20 -9.14
CA ARG A 292 17.95 2.59 -8.32
C ARG A 292 18.57 3.92 -8.76
N THR A 293 18.77 4.09 -10.06
CA THR A 293 19.44 5.26 -10.65
C THR A 293 18.64 6.54 -10.43
N PHE A 294 17.32 6.47 -10.41
CA PHE A 294 16.45 7.60 -10.08
C PHE A 294 16.82 8.20 -8.71
N LEU A 295 16.94 7.35 -7.68
CA LEU A 295 17.28 7.82 -6.35
C LEU A 295 18.75 8.23 -6.23
N GLU A 296 19.67 7.50 -6.87
CA GLU A 296 21.09 7.85 -6.88
C GLU A 296 21.36 9.22 -7.50
N ASN A 297 20.61 9.57 -8.56
CA ASN A 297 20.74 10.87 -9.24
C ASN A 297 19.83 11.97 -8.67
N ALA A 298 19.02 11.66 -7.66
CA ALA A 298 18.13 12.64 -7.06
C ALA A 298 18.91 13.84 -6.50
N PRO A 299 18.44 15.09 -6.72
CA PRO A 299 19.13 16.31 -6.30
C PRO A 299 18.91 16.62 -4.81
N ILE A 300 19.28 15.67 -3.95
CA ILE A 300 19.16 15.75 -2.50
C ILE A 300 20.46 15.30 -1.83
N SER A 301 20.59 15.51 -0.52
CA SER A 301 21.77 15.12 0.24
C SER A 301 21.97 13.59 0.24
N PRO A 302 23.22 13.10 0.32
CA PRO A 302 23.48 11.67 0.48
C PRO A 302 22.75 11.07 1.70
N ALA A 303 22.67 11.79 2.80
CA ALA A 303 21.99 11.35 4.01
C ALA A 303 20.46 11.16 3.79
N ASP A 304 19.84 12.05 3.02
CA ASP A 304 18.42 11.91 2.69
C ASP A 304 18.17 10.76 1.70
N LYS A 305 19.11 10.50 0.78
CA LYS A 305 19.03 9.30 -0.09
C LYS A 305 19.04 8.01 0.72
N GLU A 306 19.94 7.87 1.69
CA GLU A 306 19.99 6.69 2.57
C GLU A 306 18.72 6.53 3.42
N LYS A 307 18.17 7.65 3.95
CA LYS A 307 16.88 7.60 4.65
C LYS A 307 15.77 7.04 3.77
N ILE A 308 15.65 7.55 2.54
CA ILE A 308 14.60 7.15 1.58
C ILE A 308 14.82 5.71 1.10
N ALA A 309 16.08 5.36 0.79
CA ALA A 309 16.42 4.05 0.27
C ALA A 309 16.09 2.92 1.24
N HIS A 310 16.42 3.09 2.52
CA HIS A 310 16.23 2.04 3.52
C HIS A 310 15.98 2.55 4.95
N GLY A 311 16.64 3.64 5.39
CA GLY A 311 16.66 4.02 6.81
C GLY A 311 15.28 4.24 7.42
N ASN A 312 14.33 4.85 6.69
CA ASN A 312 12.96 5.02 7.17
C ASN A 312 12.21 3.67 7.23
N ALA A 313 12.42 2.81 6.23
CA ALA A 313 11.84 1.45 6.21
C ALA A 313 12.39 0.60 7.36
N GLU A 314 13.71 0.62 7.60
CA GLU A 314 14.33 -0.08 8.75
C GLU A 314 13.71 0.35 10.08
N LYS A 315 13.53 1.64 10.27
CA LYS A 315 12.93 2.21 11.49
C LYS A 315 11.48 1.77 11.68
N VAL A 316 10.64 1.90 10.63
CA VAL A 316 9.20 1.65 10.72
C VAL A 316 8.88 0.16 10.76
N LEU A 317 9.60 -0.64 9.97
CA LEU A 317 9.38 -2.07 9.85
C LEU A 317 10.21 -2.89 10.86
N LYS A 318 11.09 -2.22 11.63
CA LYS A 318 11.99 -2.87 12.60
C LYS A 318 12.79 -4.00 11.96
N ILE A 319 13.39 -3.70 10.81
CA ILE A 319 14.29 -4.59 10.07
C ILE A 319 15.67 -3.94 9.95
N SER A 320 16.68 -4.73 9.67
CA SER A 320 18.04 -4.23 9.41
C SER A 320 18.72 -5.13 8.39
N PHE A 321 19.58 -4.55 7.56
CA PHE A 321 20.50 -5.34 6.76
C PHE A 321 21.47 -6.09 7.70
N LYS A 322 21.61 -7.39 7.50
CA LYS A 322 22.55 -8.24 8.23
C LYS A 322 23.82 -8.44 7.43
#